data_2084801cfed0aafb1405f2f556a7fbdc
#
_entry.id   2084801cfed0aafb1405f2f556a7fbdc
#
_cell.length_a   1.000
_cell.length_b   1.000
_cell.length_c   1.000
_cell.angle_alpha   90.00
_cell.angle_beta   90.00
_cell.angle_gamma   90.00
#
_symmetry.space_group_name_H-M   'P 1'
#
loop_
_entity.id
_entity.type
_entity.pdbx_description
1 polymer ?
#
loop_
_entity_poly.entity_id
_entity_poly.type
_entity_poly.pdbx_seq_one_letter_code
_entity_poly.pdbx_strand_id
1 'polypeptide(L)'
;MEKQTRKKRIVIRNKPVPEAFKGKVYLDPTYDPAFKALFDNEEALKDFLNGVLELEGDEMIKELRFRFEKPIEFRVPQRKKVIFDIFATTGSGRFLNIEMQRLEHDYFIDRTILYKAFLVIKGRKEMEESAEFKALPKKEREKRRYQLPETISVWICDFDLPEAKDEYWDEWALYSRHAIRNGIAVPLSKKNKYIFLSVPNFTKSADEVNGSAEMWLYLLNHARDGGELPDFGNEIVEEALDRIRVENADDKLLEAQEHDMTTKEDYECWAAGKELAAEARGEANAISVFEKLGASPEMIAQAKAMLAAEDSNTFK
;
A
#
# COMPACT_ATOMS: atom_id res chain seq x y z
N MET A 1 -12.51 15.99 -33.23
CA MET A 1 -11.09 16.05 -32.81
C MET A 1 -10.46 14.73 -33.18
N GLU A 2 -9.47 14.73 -34.09
CA GLU A 2 -8.76 13.51 -34.46
C GLU A 2 -8.04 12.96 -33.24
N LYS A 3 -8.31 11.69 -32.92
CA LYS A 3 -7.50 10.96 -31.91
C LYS A 3 -6.06 10.94 -32.42
N GLN A 4 -5.15 11.65 -31.77
CA GLN A 4 -3.73 11.54 -32.05
C GLN A 4 -3.35 10.07 -31.90
N THR A 5 -2.89 9.47 -32.98
CA THR A 5 -2.45 8.08 -33.01
C THR A 5 -1.26 7.95 -32.06
N ARG A 6 -1.48 7.35 -30.89
CA ARG A 6 -0.43 7.07 -29.90
C ARG A 6 0.72 6.33 -30.58
N LYS A 7 1.96 6.79 -30.39
CA LYS A 7 3.14 6.06 -30.84
C LYS A 7 3.20 4.81 -29.95
N LYS A 8 2.87 3.63 -30.51
CA LYS A 8 3.06 2.36 -29.82
C LYS A 8 4.51 2.27 -29.37
N ARG A 9 4.74 2.02 -28.07
CA ARG A 9 6.06 1.74 -27.53
C ARG A 9 6.53 0.42 -28.13
N ILE A 10 7.59 0.45 -28.93
CA ILE A 10 8.16 -0.78 -29.50
C ILE A 10 8.99 -1.42 -28.38
N VAL A 11 8.47 -2.49 -27.81
CA VAL A 11 9.19 -3.29 -26.82
C VAL A 11 9.82 -4.48 -27.53
N ILE A 12 11.14 -4.59 -27.43
CA ILE A 12 11.90 -5.74 -27.94
C ILE A 12 11.96 -6.76 -26.79
N ARG A 13 11.28 -7.88 -26.97
CA ARG A 13 11.37 -9.03 -26.06
C ARG A 13 12.24 -10.10 -26.67
N ASN A 14 13.05 -10.74 -25.85
CA ASN A 14 13.89 -11.87 -26.23
C ASN A 14 13.29 -13.21 -25.77
N LYS A 15 12.27 -13.15 -24.89
CA LYS A 15 11.61 -14.32 -24.30
C LYS A 15 10.10 -14.29 -24.58
N PRO A 16 9.45 -15.45 -24.65
CA PRO A 16 7.99 -15.50 -24.73
C PRO A 16 7.37 -14.96 -23.44
N VAL A 17 6.14 -14.44 -23.55
CA VAL A 17 5.36 -14.03 -22.37
C VAL A 17 5.18 -15.23 -21.44
N PRO A 18 5.53 -15.11 -20.14
CA PRO A 18 5.31 -16.18 -19.16
C PRO A 18 3.86 -16.66 -19.12
N GLU A 19 3.67 -17.93 -18.78
CA GLU A 19 2.33 -18.55 -18.75
C GLU A 19 1.35 -17.81 -17.85
N ALA A 20 1.84 -17.29 -16.70
CA ALA A 20 1.06 -16.54 -15.72
C ALA A 20 0.39 -15.28 -16.29
N PHE A 21 0.90 -14.75 -17.41
CA PHE A 21 0.38 -13.51 -18.03
C PHE A 21 -0.33 -13.76 -19.36
N LYS A 22 -0.40 -15.00 -19.83
CA LYS A 22 -1.11 -15.31 -21.08
C LYS A 22 -2.60 -14.99 -20.95
N GLY A 23 -3.12 -14.24 -21.91
CA GLY A 23 -4.52 -13.84 -21.94
C GLY A 23 -4.87 -12.68 -21.00
N LYS A 24 -3.91 -12.16 -20.23
CA LYS A 24 -4.11 -10.94 -19.44
C LYS A 24 -3.72 -9.70 -20.25
N VAL A 25 -4.49 -8.64 -20.10
CA VAL A 25 -4.19 -7.35 -20.73
C VAL A 25 -3.17 -6.57 -19.91
N TYR A 26 -3.29 -6.57 -18.61
CA TYR A 26 -2.42 -5.83 -17.70
C TYR A 26 -1.73 -6.76 -16.69
N LEU A 27 -0.57 -6.33 -16.22
CA LEU A 27 0.04 -6.87 -15.02
C LEU A 27 -0.75 -6.41 -13.79
N ASP A 28 -0.77 -7.22 -12.75
CA ASP A 28 -1.43 -6.89 -11.51
C ASP A 28 -0.63 -5.80 -10.75
N PRO A 29 -1.18 -4.57 -10.63
CA PRO A 29 -0.47 -3.45 -10.01
C PRO A 29 -0.40 -3.53 -8.48
N THR A 30 -0.96 -4.54 -7.86
CA THR A 30 -0.81 -4.78 -6.42
C THR A 30 0.53 -5.44 -6.08
N TYR A 31 1.27 -5.94 -7.08
CA TYR A 31 2.64 -6.40 -6.93
C TYR A 31 3.65 -5.28 -7.17
N ASP A 32 4.76 -5.30 -6.43
CA ASP A 32 5.77 -4.24 -6.42
C ASP A 32 6.32 -3.86 -7.81
N PRO A 33 6.66 -4.81 -8.72
CA PRO A 33 7.18 -4.44 -10.03
C PRO A 33 6.17 -3.68 -10.91
N ALA A 34 4.91 -4.13 -10.96
CA ALA A 34 3.88 -3.46 -11.73
C ALA A 34 3.45 -2.14 -11.07
N PHE A 35 3.37 -2.08 -9.74
CA PHE A 35 3.11 -0.85 -8.99
C PHE A 35 4.14 0.24 -9.31
N LYS A 36 5.42 -0.11 -9.26
CA LYS A 36 6.50 0.81 -9.61
C LYS A 36 6.45 1.23 -11.08
N ALA A 37 6.17 0.29 -11.99
CA ALA A 37 6.03 0.62 -13.41
C ALA A 37 4.85 1.55 -13.69
N LEU A 38 3.72 1.36 -12.99
CA LEU A 38 2.53 2.20 -13.09
C LEU A 38 2.84 3.65 -12.73
N PHE A 39 3.57 3.86 -11.63
CA PHE A 39 3.92 5.17 -11.08
C PHE A 39 5.31 5.68 -11.48
N ASP A 40 6.01 5.05 -12.44
CA ASP A 40 7.30 5.54 -12.97
C ASP A 40 7.10 6.73 -13.92
N ASN A 41 6.32 7.70 -13.46
CA ASN A 41 6.04 8.95 -14.16
C ASN A 41 5.55 10.01 -13.17
N GLU A 42 6.13 11.22 -13.27
CA GLU A 42 5.79 12.33 -12.39
C GLU A 42 4.33 12.75 -12.51
N GLU A 43 3.78 12.79 -13.74
CA GLU A 43 2.38 13.21 -13.98
C GLU A 43 1.39 12.21 -13.39
N ALA A 44 1.63 10.90 -13.58
CA ALA A 44 0.80 9.84 -12.99
C ALA A 44 0.78 9.94 -11.46
N LEU A 45 1.95 10.12 -10.85
CA LEU A 45 2.05 10.22 -9.40
C LEU A 45 1.45 11.51 -8.86
N LYS A 46 1.58 12.63 -9.59
CA LYS A 46 0.91 13.91 -9.24
C LYS A 46 -0.60 13.80 -9.32
N ASP A 47 -1.12 13.21 -10.40
CA ASP A 47 -2.55 13.04 -10.59
C ASP A 47 -3.16 12.16 -9.49
N PHE A 48 -2.53 11.03 -9.18
CA PHE A 48 -2.91 10.16 -8.07
C PHE A 48 -2.91 10.92 -6.74
N LEU A 49 -1.81 11.58 -6.40
CA LEU A 49 -1.67 12.25 -5.11
C LEU A 49 -2.61 13.44 -4.97
N ASN A 50 -2.83 14.22 -6.01
CA ASN A 50 -3.78 15.34 -5.96
C ASN A 50 -5.21 14.83 -5.69
N GLY A 51 -5.60 13.72 -6.33
CA GLY A 51 -6.88 13.09 -6.07
C GLY A 51 -6.99 12.54 -4.65
N VAL A 52 -6.03 11.73 -4.22
CA VAL A 52 -6.05 11.04 -2.91
C VAL A 52 -5.97 12.02 -1.74
N LEU A 53 -5.27 13.15 -1.91
CA LEU A 53 -5.14 14.20 -0.90
C LEU A 53 -6.24 15.26 -1.03
N GLU A 54 -7.18 15.09 -1.95
CA GLU A 54 -8.29 16.02 -2.23
C GLU A 54 -7.81 17.47 -2.43
N LEU A 55 -6.71 17.63 -3.19
CA LEU A 55 -6.10 18.94 -3.42
C LEU A 55 -6.69 19.61 -4.66
N GLU A 56 -7.08 20.87 -4.51
CA GLU A 56 -7.67 21.67 -5.58
C GLU A 56 -6.96 23.01 -5.75
N GLY A 57 -7.07 23.58 -6.94
CA GLY A 57 -6.61 24.92 -7.25
C GLY A 57 -5.13 25.14 -6.97
N ASP A 58 -4.82 26.10 -6.10
CA ASP A 58 -3.43 26.45 -5.75
C ASP A 58 -2.75 25.47 -4.79
N GLU A 59 -3.52 24.62 -4.11
CA GLU A 59 -3.00 23.59 -3.21
C GLU A 59 -2.51 22.35 -3.95
N MET A 60 -2.86 22.18 -5.21
CA MET A 60 -2.41 21.06 -6.04
C MET A 60 -0.88 20.96 -6.10
N ILE A 61 -0.41 19.75 -6.11
CA ILE A 61 1.01 19.42 -6.33
C ILE A 61 1.35 19.76 -7.78
N LYS A 62 2.11 20.84 -8.00
CA LYS A 62 2.56 21.29 -9.33
C LYS A 62 3.94 20.73 -9.67
N GLU A 63 4.81 20.59 -8.66
CA GLU A 63 6.17 20.05 -8.79
C GLU A 63 6.34 18.88 -7.83
N LEU A 64 6.86 17.79 -8.33
CA LEU A 64 7.10 16.58 -7.57
C LEU A 64 8.43 15.97 -7.99
N ARG A 65 9.23 15.58 -7.02
CA ARG A 65 10.40 14.72 -7.23
C ARG A 65 10.15 13.43 -6.48
N PHE A 66 10.32 12.31 -7.14
CA PHE A 66 10.14 11.01 -6.50
C PHE A 66 11.29 10.06 -6.83
N ARG A 67 11.39 9.01 -6.05
CA ARG A 67 12.33 7.92 -6.26
C ARG A 67 11.78 6.64 -5.64
N PHE A 68 12.07 5.54 -6.28
CA PHE A 68 11.94 4.21 -5.69
C PHE A 68 13.14 4.01 -4.77
N GLU A 69 12.89 3.82 -3.48
CA GLU A 69 13.98 3.90 -2.51
C GLU A 69 14.79 2.60 -2.40
N LYS A 70 16.08 2.80 -2.16
CA LYS A 70 16.96 1.76 -1.64
C LYS A 70 16.77 1.65 -0.12
N PRO A 71 17.07 0.48 0.49
CA PRO A 71 16.95 0.30 1.92
C PRO A 71 17.58 1.44 2.72
N ILE A 72 16.84 2.01 3.66
CA ILE A 72 17.40 2.95 4.62
C ILE A 72 18.12 2.14 5.68
N GLU A 73 19.45 2.21 5.69
CA GLU A 73 20.24 1.53 6.71
C GLU A 73 20.22 2.35 8.00
N PHE A 74 19.50 1.85 8.98
CA PHE A 74 19.66 2.32 10.36
C PHE A 74 20.69 1.46 11.10
N ARG A 75 21.54 2.10 11.88
CA ARG A 75 22.37 1.41 12.88
C ARG A 75 21.52 0.94 14.07
N VAL A 76 20.50 0.16 13.80
CA VAL A 76 19.76 -0.56 14.84
C VAL A 76 20.34 -1.97 14.88
N PRO A 77 20.61 -2.54 16.09
CA PRO A 77 21.34 -3.81 16.21
C PRO A 77 20.73 -5.02 15.51
N GLN A 78 19.52 -4.94 14.98
CA GLN A 78 18.80 -6.08 14.41
C GLN A 78 18.50 -5.97 12.88
N ARG A 79 19.21 -5.15 12.13
CA ARG A 79 19.18 -5.10 10.64
C ARG A 79 17.78 -4.95 9.99
N LYS A 80 16.77 -4.44 10.68
CA LYS A 80 15.51 -4.10 10.00
C LYS A 80 15.73 -2.89 9.13
N LYS A 81 15.61 -3.10 7.81
CA LYS A 81 15.67 -2.04 6.81
C LYS A 81 14.25 -1.54 6.59
N VAL A 82 14.03 -0.24 6.63
CA VAL A 82 12.81 0.39 6.12
C VAL A 82 13.09 0.78 4.68
N ILE A 83 12.25 0.33 3.78
CA ILE A 83 12.31 0.63 2.36
C ILE A 83 10.96 1.24 2.03
N PHE A 84 10.94 2.44 1.47
CA PHE A 84 9.70 3.00 0.92
C PHE A 84 9.53 2.49 -0.52
N ASP A 85 8.32 2.12 -0.89
CA ASP A 85 8.04 1.78 -2.28
C ASP A 85 8.24 3.03 -3.15
N ILE A 86 7.62 4.15 -2.77
CA ILE A 86 7.85 5.45 -3.39
C ILE A 86 8.08 6.50 -2.31
N PHE A 87 9.17 7.25 -2.41
CA PHE A 87 9.40 8.46 -1.62
C PHE A 87 9.30 9.68 -2.53
N ALA A 88 8.49 10.66 -2.14
CA ALA A 88 8.26 11.85 -2.94
C ALA A 88 8.42 13.14 -2.11
N THR A 89 8.83 14.20 -2.81
CA THR A 89 8.96 15.56 -2.25
C THR A 89 8.28 16.54 -3.20
N THR A 90 7.34 17.32 -2.69
CA THR A 90 6.66 18.35 -3.48
C THR A 90 7.47 19.65 -3.57
N GLY A 91 7.19 20.48 -4.56
CA GLY A 91 7.78 21.83 -4.67
C GLY A 91 7.50 22.71 -3.45
N SER A 92 6.40 22.48 -2.71
CA SER A 92 6.09 23.16 -1.45
C SER A 92 6.83 22.61 -0.22
N GLY A 93 7.67 21.59 -0.38
CA GLY A 93 8.48 20.98 0.69
C GLY A 93 7.71 20.00 1.59
N ARG A 94 6.62 19.39 1.10
CA ARG A 94 5.98 18.23 1.71
C ARG A 94 6.74 16.96 1.38
N PHE A 95 6.83 16.04 2.32
CA PHE A 95 7.44 14.72 2.10
C PHE A 95 6.38 13.64 2.20
N LEU A 96 6.38 12.74 1.21
CA LEU A 96 5.40 11.67 1.13
C LEU A 96 6.12 10.32 1.01
N ASN A 97 5.54 9.28 1.60
CA ASN A 97 5.78 7.90 1.18
C ASN A 97 4.47 7.29 0.73
N ILE A 98 4.53 6.51 -0.33
CA ILE A 98 3.42 5.75 -0.87
C ILE A 98 3.83 4.28 -0.82
N GLU A 99 3.02 3.47 -0.18
CA GLU A 99 3.26 2.05 0.07
C GLU A 99 2.10 1.23 -0.50
N MET A 100 2.40 0.20 -1.27
CA MET A 100 1.45 -0.82 -1.68
C MET A 100 1.56 -2.01 -0.73
N GLN A 101 0.50 -2.30 0.00
CA GLN A 101 0.47 -3.39 0.97
C GLN A 101 -0.59 -4.40 0.58
N ARG A 102 -0.16 -5.56 0.10
CA ARG A 102 -1.05 -6.57 -0.43
C ARG A 102 -1.60 -7.52 0.62
N LEU A 103 -0.83 -7.83 1.65
CA LEU A 103 -1.23 -8.75 2.73
C LEU A 103 -1.31 -8.02 4.05
N GLU A 104 -2.39 -8.26 4.76
CA GLU A 104 -2.48 -7.93 6.17
C GLU A 104 -1.51 -8.78 6.99
N HIS A 105 -1.00 -8.22 8.08
CA HIS A 105 -0.23 -8.95 9.08
C HIS A 105 -0.44 -8.33 10.48
N ASP A 106 -0.26 -9.11 11.53
CA ASP A 106 -0.59 -8.77 12.93
C ASP A 106 -0.08 -7.42 13.42
N TYR A 107 1.03 -6.93 12.85
CA TYR A 107 1.68 -5.68 13.24
C TYR A 107 1.64 -4.63 12.13
N PHE A 108 0.59 -4.63 11.30
CA PHE A 108 0.48 -3.70 10.19
C PHE A 108 0.45 -2.24 10.67
N ILE A 109 -0.37 -1.92 11.66
CA ILE A 109 -0.46 -0.56 12.22
C ILE A 109 0.88 -0.13 12.83
N ASP A 110 1.56 -1.01 13.58
CA ASP A 110 2.90 -0.73 14.11
C ASP A 110 3.91 -0.43 13.00
N ARG A 111 3.84 -1.17 11.89
CA ARG A 111 4.64 -0.91 10.69
C ARG A 111 4.37 0.48 10.13
N THR A 112 3.11 0.90 10.01
CA THR A 112 2.76 2.23 9.49
C THR A 112 3.33 3.34 10.36
N ILE A 113 3.25 3.20 11.69
CA ILE A 113 3.81 4.14 12.67
C ILE A 113 5.34 4.19 12.55
N LEU A 114 5.99 3.04 12.42
CA LEU A 114 7.45 2.95 12.25
C LEU A 114 7.90 3.66 10.96
N TYR A 115 7.25 3.36 9.84
CA TYR A 115 7.54 3.99 8.54
C TYR A 115 7.34 5.49 8.59
N LYS A 116 6.28 5.94 9.25
CA LYS A 116 6.02 7.36 9.46
C LYS A 116 7.11 8.05 10.27
N ALA A 117 7.58 7.42 11.35
CA ALA A 117 8.69 7.95 12.14
C ALA A 117 9.95 8.16 11.27
N PHE A 118 10.26 7.20 10.39
CA PHE A 118 11.36 7.33 9.44
C PHE A 118 11.14 8.42 8.40
N LEU A 119 9.92 8.55 7.88
CA LEU A 119 9.57 9.62 6.95
C LEU A 119 9.79 11.00 7.58
N VAL A 120 9.38 11.18 8.85
CA VAL A 120 9.59 12.44 9.60
C VAL A 120 11.08 12.74 9.76
N ILE A 121 11.88 11.75 10.20
CA ILE A 121 13.33 11.92 10.38
C ILE A 121 14.02 12.24 9.05
N LYS A 122 13.66 11.50 7.98
CA LYS A 122 14.21 11.70 6.64
C LYS A 122 13.82 13.07 6.09
N GLY A 123 12.55 13.43 6.14
CA GLY A 123 12.06 14.73 5.70
C GLY A 123 12.72 15.88 6.47
N ARG A 124 12.92 15.72 7.78
CA ARG A 124 13.65 16.70 8.59
C ARG A 124 15.09 16.87 8.11
N LYS A 125 15.80 15.77 7.86
CA LYS A 125 17.17 15.79 7.35
C LYS A 125 17.26 16.49 6.00
N GLU A 126 16.40 16.12 5.05
CA GLU A 126 16.36 16.73 3.72
C GLU A 126 16.00 18.22 3.78
N MET A 127 15.07 18.62 4.67
CA MET A 127 14.76 20.04 4.90
C MET A 127 15.97 20.80 5.41
N GLU A 128 16.74 20.25 6.35
CA GLU A 128 17.96 20.90 6.89
C GLU A 128 19.10 20.96 5.85
N GLU A 129 19.13 20.02 4.94
CA GLU A 129 20.10 19.95 3.85
C GLU A 129 19.73 20.85 2.65
N SER A 130 18.48 21.35 2.59
CA SER A 130 18.01 22.22 1.50
C SER A 130 18.78 23.55 1.43
N ALA A 131 18.87 24.11 0.23
CA ALA A 131 19.53 25.39 0.02
C ALA A 131 18.85 26.52 0.78
N GLU A 132 17.52 26.49 0.84
CA GLU A 132 16.68 27.47 1.52
C GLU A 132 16.95 27.48 3.03
N PHE A 133 17.01 26.29 3.65
CA PHE A 133 17.29 26.18 5.08
C PHE A 133 18.73 26.56 5.42
N LYS A 134 19.69 26.16 4.59
CA LYS A 134 21.12 26.53 4.78
C LYS A 134 21.38 28.03 4.61
N ALA A 135 20.59 28.70 3.76
CA ALA A 135 20.68 30.15 3.56
C ALA A 135 20.16 30.97 4.75
N LEU A 136 19.41 30.37 5.67
CA LEU A 136 18.91 31.07 6.85
C LEU A 136 20.05 31.47 7.80
N PRO A 137 19.97 32.67 8.43
CA PRO A 137 20.89 33.08 9.48
C PRO A 137 20.94 32.04 10.62
N LYS A 138 22.10 31.88 11.26
CA LYS A 138 22.31 30.91 12.36
C LYS A 138 21.22 31.03 13.44
N LYS A 139 20.92 32.25 13.89
CA LYS A 139 19.88 32.50 14.91
C LYS A 139 18.50 32.02 14.48
N GLU A 140 18.17 32.15 13.21
CA GLU A 140 16.91 31.70 12.66
C GLU A 140 16.83 30.16 12.56
N ARG A 141 17.93 29.52 12.16
CA ARG A 141 18.04 28.04 12.20
C ARG A 141 17.90 27.47 13.60
N GLU A 142 18.48 28.15 14.59
CA GLU A 142 18.36 27.76 16.00
C GLU A 142 16.92 27.85 16.51
N LYS A 143 16.16 28.90 16.14
CA LYS A 143 14.73 29.00 16.46
C LYS A 143 13.92 27.87 15.85
N ARG A 144 14.32 27.41 14.66
CA ARG A 144 13.64 26.34 13.93
C ARG A 144 14.12 24.92 14.30
N ARG A 145 14.86 24.78 15.41
CA ARG A 145 15.42 23.50 15.87
C ARG A 145 14.42 22.36 15.88
N TYR A 146 13.17 22.61 16.24
CA TYR A 146 12.11 21.60 16.33
C TYR A 146 11.06 21.71 15.22
N GLN A 147 11.32 22.56 14.21
CA GLN A 147 10.43 22.65 13.05
C GLN A 147 10.49 21.35 12.28
N LEU A 148 9.34 20.70 12.08
CA LEU A 148 9.22 19.55 11.18
C LEU A 148 8.59 20.00 9.86
N PRO A 149 8.98 19.38 8.74
CA PRO A 149 8.24 19.50 7.49
C PRO A 149 6.86 18.84 7.60
N GLU A 150 6.00 19.09 6.65
CA GLU A 150 4.80 18.32 6.49
C GLU A 150 5.14 16.95 5.91
N THR A 151 4.58 15.90 6.50
CA THR A 151 4.80 14.51 6.07
C THR A 151 3.47 13.80 5.94
N ILE A 152 3.28 13.09 4.83
CA ILE A 152 2.06 12.34 4.53
C ILE A 152 2.47 10.91 4.17
N SER A 153 1.85 9.94 4.82
CA SER A 153 2.07 8.52 4.55
C SER A 153 0.82 7.96 3.91
N VAL A 154 0.91 7.53 2.66
CA VAL A 154 -0.19 6.95 1.89
C VAL A 154 0.01 5.44 1.84
N TRP A 155 -0.98 4.71 2.32
CA TRP A 155 -1.01 3.25 2.36
C TRP A 155 -2.13 2.74 1.48
N ILE A 156 -1.79 2.02 0.43
CA ILE A 156 -2.74 1.35 -0.46
C ILE A 156 -2.79 -0.11 -0.01
N CYS A 157 -3.93 -0.53 0.53
CA CYS A 157 -4.11 -1.83 1.15
C CYS A 157 -5.00 -2.72 0.27
N ASP A 158 -4.51 -3.90 -0.14
CA ASP A 158 -5.30 -4.93 -0.82
C ASP A 158 -6.00 -5.85 0.20
N PHE A 159 -6.43 -5.26 1.29
CA PHE A 159 -7.22 -5.89 2.36
C PHE A 159 -8.06 -4.83 3.07
N ASP A 160 -9.09 -5.30 3.80
CA ASP A 160 -9.95 -4.44 4.61
C ASP A 160 -9.23 -4.03 5.90
N LEU A 161 -9.39 -2.78 6.30
CA LEU A 161 -8.87 -2.27 7.56
C LEU A 161 -10.00 -2.33 8.61
N PRO A 162 -9.88 -3.17 9.65
CA PRO A 162 -10.94 -3.35 10.65
C PRO A 162 -11.36 -2.05 11.33
N GLU A 163 -10.43 -1.10 11.46
CA GLU A 163 -10.64 0.20 12.09
C GLU A 163 -11.37 1.21 11.18
N ALA A 164 -11.32 0.99 9.85
CA ALA A 164 -11.96 1.83 8.83
C ALA A 164 -12.95 1.00 8.00
N LYS A 165 -13.75 0.19 8.69
CA LYS A 165 -14.67 -0.77 8.09
C LYS A 165 -15.57 -0.10 7.06
N ASP A 166 -15.70 -0.75 5.89
CA ASP A 166 -16.55 -0.35 4.77
C ASP A 166 -16.12 0.97 4.05
N GLU A 167 -15.04 1.61 4.52
CA GLU A 167 -14.51 2.83 3.88
C GLU A 167 -13.32 2.49 2.97
N TYR A 168 -13.31 3.01 1.76
CA TYR A 168 -12.19 2.83 0.84
C TYR A 168 -11.11 3.92 0.96
N TRP A 169 -11.42 5.05 1.64
CA TRP A 169 -10.51 6.15 1.90
C TRP A 169 -10.69 6.67 3.33
N ASP A 170 -9.60 6.82 4.07
CA ASP A 170 -9.64 7.36 5.43
C ASP A 170 -8.36 8.15 5.76
N GLU A 171 -8.52 9.31 6.42
CA GLU A 171 -7.43 10.14 6.93
C GLU A 171 -7.27 9.99 8.44
N TRP A 172 -6.09 9.54 8.87
CA TRP A 172 -5.79 9.40 10.29
C TRP A 172 -4.78 10.43 10.77
N ALA A 173 -5.10 11.03 11.92
CA ALA A 173 -4.25 11.99 12.62
C ALA A 173 -4.41 11.84 14.14
N LEU A 174 -3.53 12.48 14.90
CA LEU A 174 -3.62 12.51 16.37
C LEU A 174 -4.58 13.61 16.81
N TYR A 175 -5.60 13.24 17.56
CA TYR A 175 -6.60 14.17 18.10
C TYR A 175 -6.63 14.17 19.63
N SER A 176 -7.04 15.32 20.19
CA SER A 176 -7.33 15.41 21.62
C SER A 176 -8.63 14.67 21.94
N ARG A 177 -8.58 13.68 22.82
CA ARG A 177 -9.78 12.98 23.30
C ARG A 177 -10.78 13.94 23.97
N HIS A 178 -10.29 14.98 24.66
CA HIS A 178 -11.15 16.00 25.26
C HIS A 178 -11.86 16.83 24.18
N ALA A 179 -11.14 17.27 23.16
CA ALA A 179 -11.71 18.05 22.05
C ALA A 179 -12.79 17.24 21.30
N ILE A 180 -12.50 15.97 20.96
CA ILE A 180 -13.48 15.09 20.29
C ILE A 180 -14.76 14.94 21.12
N ARG A 181 -14.66 14.75 22.45
CA ARG A 181 -15.84 14.64 23.33
C ARG A 181 -16.68 15.92 23.35
N ASN A 182 -16.12 17.04 22.99
CA ASN A 182 -16.80 18.33 22.87
C ASN A 182 -17.15 18.70 21.41
N GLY A 183 -17.10 17.74 20.49
CA GLY A 183 -17.43 17.95 19.08
C GLY A 183 -16.39 18.75 18.27
N ILE A 184 -15.15 18.84 18.78
CA ILE A 184 -14.07 19.60 18.14
C ILE A 184 -13.03 18.62 17.58
N ALA A 185 -13.02 18.42 16.26
CA ALA A 185 -12.05 17.56 15.56
C ALA A 185 -10.86 18.38 15.07
N VAL A 186 -9.97 18.82 15.98
CA VAL A 186 -8.74 19.53 15.64
C VAL A 186 -7.53 18.62 15.87
N PRO A 187 -6.75 18.27 14.85
CA PRO A 187 -5.57 17.43 15.02
C PRO A 187 -4.48 18.16 15.79
N LEU A 188 -3.65 17.41 16.53
CA LEU A 188 -2.48 17.92 17.24
C LEU A 188 -1.53 18.66 16.28
N SER A 189 -1.40 18.17 15.06
CA SER A 189 -0.61 18.78 14.01
C SER A 189 -1.21 18.46 12.65
N LYS A 190 -1.37 19.48 11.80
CA LYS A 190 -1.73 19.28 10.39
C LYS A 190 -0.58 18.76 9.53
N LYS A 191 0.64 18.70 10.09
CA LYS A 191 1.86 18.31 9.38
C LYS A 191 2.13 16.81 9.39
N ASN A 192 1.27 16.01 10.01
CA ASN A 192 1.53 14.59 10.20
C ASN A 192 0.25 13.78 9.97
N LYS A 193 0.09 13.28 8.76
CA LYS A 193 -1.12 12.57 8.31
C LYS A 193 -0.79 11.18 7.81
N TYR A 194 -1.75 10.28 7.97
CA TYR A 194 -1.79 9.01 7.27
C TYR A 194 -3.04 9.00 6.38
N ILE A 195 -2.92 8.48 5.19
CA ILE A 195 -4.04 8.18 4.31
C ILE A 195 -4.03 6.68 4.09
N PHE A 196 -5.15 6.05 4.34
CA PHE A 196 -5.36 4.64 4.06
C PHE A 196 -6.38 4.50 2.93
N LEU A 197 -6.03 3.66 1.96
CA LEU A 197 -6.88 3.31 0.83
C LEU A 197 -7.09 1.81 0.86
N SER A 198 -8.33 1.36 1.04
CA SER A 198 -8.71 -0.05 0.96
C SER A 198 -9.20 -0.36 -0.45
N VAL A 199 -8.41 -1.10 -1.21
CA VAL A 199 -8.77 -1.49 -2.59
C VAL A 199 -10.01 -2.39 -2.61
N PRO A 200 -10.16 -3.40 -1.72
CA PRO A 200 -11.38 -4.24 -1.70
C PRO A 200 -12.66 -3.48 -1.37
N ASN A 201 -12.58 -2.41 -0.55
CA ASN A 201 -13.75 -1.62 -0.17
C ASN A 201 -14.18 -0.64 -1.28
N PHE A 202 -13.38 -0.47 -2.30
CA PHE A 202 -13.76 0.29 -3.48
C PHE A 202 -14.61 -0.56 -4.41
N THR A 203 -15.92 -0.50 -4.24
CA THR A 203 -16.90 -1.34 -4.96
C THR A 203 -17.67 -0.60 -6.05
N LYS A 204 -17.29 0.64 -6.37
CA LYS A 204 -17.96 1.42 -7.43
C LYS A 204 -17.75 0.79 -8.79
N SER A 205 -18.83 0.76 -9.59
CA SER A 205 -18.76 0.43 -11.01
C SER A 205 -18.08 1.55 -11.79
N ALA A 206 -17.64 1.27 -13.02
CA ALA A 206 -16.99 2.25 -13.87
C ALA A 206 -17.83 3.54 -14.10
N ASP A 207 -19.14 3.40 -14.17
CA ASP A 207 -20.08 4.53 -14.39
C ASP A 207 -20.24 5.41 -13.14
N GLU A 208 -19.88 4.90 -11.96
CA GLU A 208 -19.96 5.61 -10.68
C GLU A 208 -18.64 6.27 -10.29
N VAL A 209 -17.56 5.96 -11.01
CA VAL A 209 -16.23 6.53 -10.75
C VAL A 209 -16.24 8.03 -11.01
N ASN A 210 -15.84 8.81 -10.02
CA ASN A 210 -15.78 10.25 -10.09
C ASN A 210 -14.44 10.80 -9.58
N GLY A 211 -13.73 11.53 -10.43
CA GLY A 211 -12.46 12.14 -10.08
C GLY A 211 -11.26 11.19 -10.10
N SER A 212 -10.08 11.76 -9.99
CA SER A 212 -8.81 11.07 -10.22
C SER A 212 -8.56 9.96 -9.19
N ALA A 213 -8.78 10.21 -7.89
CA ALA A 213 -8.55 9.19 -6.87
C ALA A 213 -9.33 7.89 -7.13
N GLU A 214 -10.60 8.01 -7.50
CA GLU A 214 -11.45 6.85 -7.77
C GLU A 214 -11.06 6.13 -9.07
N MET A 215 -10.61 6.86 -10.11
CA MET A 215 -10.05 6.24 -11.31
C MET A 215 -8.84 5.36 -10.97
N TRP A 216 -7.93 5.87 -10.14
CA TRP A 216 -6.75 5.12 -9.71
C TRP A 216 -7.12 3.91 -8.85
N LEU A 217 -8.08 4.04 -7.93
CA LEU A 217 -8.57 2.93 -7.13
C LEU A 217 -9.25 1.86 -7.99
N TYR A 218 -10.08 2.29 -8.94
CA TYR A 218 -10.69 1.38 -9.91
C TYR A 218 -9.63 0.60 -10.69
N LEU A 219 -8.63 1.29 -11.21
CA LEU A 219 -7.51 0.68 -11.92
C LEU A 219 -6.77 -0.35 -11.05
N LEU A 220 -6.39 0.04 -9.82
CA LEU A 220 -5.68 -0.84 -8.89
C LEU A 220 -6.49 -2.09 -8.55
N ASN A 221 -7.82 -1.96 -8.48
CA ASN A 221 -8.70 -3.08 -8.17
C ASN A 221 -8.93 -4.01 -9.37
N HIS A 222 -9.11 -3.46 -10.58
CA HIS A 222 -9.60 -4.22 -11.73
C HIS A 222 -8.56 -4.57 -12.81
N ALA A 223 -7.36 -3.99 -12.78
CA ALA A 223 -6.32 -4.35 -13.77
C ALA A 223 -5.93 -5.84 -13.71
N ARG A 224 -6.08 -6.47 -12.56
CA ARG A 224 -5.81 -7.88 -12.31
C ARG A 224 -6.87 -8.84 -12.87
N ASP A 225 -8.06 -8.35 -13.25
CA ASP A 225 -9.18 -9.17 -13.72
C ASP A 225 -8.96 -9.75 -15.13
N GLY A 226 -7.91 -9.30 -15.82
CA GLY A 226 -7.43 -9.84 -17.10
C GLY A 226 -8.03 -9.19 -18.33
N GLY A 227 -9.11 -8.40 -18.21
CA GLY A 227 -9.78 -7.71 -19.30
C GLY A 227 -9.26 -6.28 -19.57
N GLU A 228 -9.78 -5.64 -20.62
CA GLU A 228 -9.58 -4.20 -20.87
C GLU A 228 -10.32 -3.38 -19.82
N LEU A 229 -9.68 -2.33 -19.34
CA LEU A 229 -10.31 -1.35 -18.46
C LEU A 229 -11.07 -0.30 -19.27
N PRO A 230 -12.14 0.30 -18.70
CA PRO A 230 -12.88 1.36 -19.34
C PRO A 230 -12.01 2.60 -19.58
N ASP A 231 -12.30 3.31 -20.67
CA ASP A 231 -11.68 4.60 -20.98
C ASP A 231 -12.36 5.69 -20.13
N PHE A 232 -11.65 6.21 -19.15
CA PHE A 232 -12.14 7.31 -18.29
C PHE A 232 -11.91 8.70 -18.90
N GLY A 233 -11.29 8.78 -20.09
CA GLY A 233 -10.96 10.06 -20.74
C GLY A 233 -9.83 10.81 -20.03
N ASN A 234 -9.05 10.15 -19.17
CA ASN A 234 -7.87 10.70 -18.52
C ASN A 234 -6.60 10.16 -19.18
N GLU A 235 -5.97 10.98 -20.02
CA GLU A 235 -4.76 10.59 -20.77
C GLU A 235 -3.59 10.17 -19.86
N ILE A 236 -3.51 10.72 -18.64
CA ILE A 236 -2.45 10.38 -17.66
C ILE A 236 -2.64 8.95 -17.16
N VAL A 237 -3.88 8.59 -16.81
CA VAL A 237 -4.25 7.24 -16.35
C VAL A 237 -4.01 6.23 -17.46
N GLU A 238 -4.44 6.55 -18.69
CA GLU A 238 -4.23 5.66 -19.82
C GLU A 238 -2.75 5.45 -20.16
N GLU A 239 -1.93 6.52 -20.08
CA GLU A 239 -0.48 6.39 -20.29
C GLU A 239 0.18 5.55 -19.18
N ALA A 240 -0.30 5.64 -17.95
CA ALA A 240 0.18 4.80 -16.86
C ALA A 240 -0.20 3.33 -17.07
N LEU A 241 -1.43 3.05 -17.49
CA LEU A 241 -1.88 1.70 -17.85
C LEU A 241 -1.04 1.08 -18.97
N ASP A 242 -0.68 1.86 -19.99
CA ASP A 242 0.18 1.39 -21.08
C ASP A 242 1.54 0.86 -20.61
N ARG A 243 2.04 1.33 -19.45
CA ARG A 243 3.31 0.83 -18.87
C ARG A 243 3.19 -0.55 -18.27
N ILE A 244 2.01 -0.91 -17.79
CA ILE A 244 1.75 -2.23 -17.19
C ILE A 244 0.99 -3.17 -18.12
N ARG A 245 0.70 -2.77 -19.37
CA ARG A 245 0.18 -3.70 -20.38
C ARG A 245 1.17 -4.81 -20.62
N VAL A 246 0.70 -6.04 -20.58
CA VAL A 246 1.53 -7.23 -20.85
C VAL A 246 2.20 -7.13 -22.21
N GLU A 247 1.52 -6.59 -23.23
CA GLU A 247 2.11 -6.40 -24.56
C GLU A 247 3.23 -5.34 -24.60
N ASN A 248 3.26 -4.40 -23.66
CA ASN A 248 4.23 -3.33 -23.55
C ASN A 248 5.31 -3.56 -22.49
N ALA A 249 5.17 -4.61 -21.68
CA ALA A 249 6.14 -4.97 -20.66
C ALA A 249 7.38 -5.63 -21.29
N ASP A 250 8.57 -5.24 -20.86
CA ASP A 250 9.82 -5.87 -21.26
C ASP A 250 10.09 -7.17 -20.48
N ASP A 251 11.09 -7.93 -20.90
CA ASP A 251 11.47 -9.19 -20.25
C ASP A 251 11.77 -8.98 -18.76
N LYS A 252 12.40 -7.87 -18.41
CA LYS A 252 12.79 -7.57 -17.02
C LYS A 252 11.57 -7.33 -16.12
N LEU A 253 10.58 -6.60 -16.60
CA LEU A 253 9.35 -6.34 -15.84
C LEU A 253 8.53 -7.62 -15.68
N LEU A 254 8.40 -8.40 -16.74
CA LEU A 254 7.68 -9.68 -16.70
C LEU A 254 8.35 -10.67 -15.73
N GLU A 255 9.67 -10.83 -15.80
CA GLU A 255 10.43 -11.72 -14.90
C GLU A 255 10.36 -11.26 -13.44
N ALA A 256 10.46 -9.96 -13.19
CA ALA A 256 10.34 -9.42 -11.85
C ALA A 256 8.95 -9.66 -11.26
N GLN A 257 7.91 -9.45 -12.06
CA GLN A 257 6.53 -9.70 -11.62
C GLN A 257 6.27 -11.19 -11.36
N GLU A 258 6.70 -12.08 -12.25
CA GLU A 258 6.56 -13.52 -12.07
C GLU A 258 7.31 -14.00 -10.82
N HIS A 259 8.52 -13.49 -10.58
CA HIS A 259 9.29 -13.80 -9.37
C HIS A 259 8.58 -13.34 -8.10
N ASP A 260 8.03 -12.12 -8.08
CA ASP A 260 7.32 -11.57 -6.92
C ASP A 260 6.03 -12.36 -6.63
N MET A 261 5.30 -12.79 -7.67
CA MET A 261 4.14 -13.67 -7.56
C MET A 261 4.49 -15.01 -6.94
N THR A 262 5.54 -15.68 -7.44
CA THR A 262 5.98 -17.00 -6.97
C THR A 262 6.44 -16.95 -5.51
N THR A 263 7.27 -15.97 -5.16
CA THR A 263 7.75 -15.80 -3.77
C THR A 263 6.59 -15.60 -2.79
N LYS A 264 5.53 -14.96 -3.25
CA LYS A 264 4.36 -14.70 -2.44
C LYS A 264 3.48 -15.94 -2.27
N GLU A 265 3.24 -16.69 -3.34
CA GLU A 265 2.52 -17.97 -3.27
C GLU A 265 3.21 -18.94 -2.32
N ASP A 266 4.55 -19.00 -2.38
CA ASP A 266 5.36 -19.78 -1.44
C ASP A 266 5.18 -19.34 0.01
N TYR A 267 5.12 -18.02 0.24
CA TYR A 267 4.88 -17.45 1.58
C TYR A 267 3.45 -17.75 2.06
N GLU A 268 2.44 -17.59 1.21
CA GLU A 268 1.04 -17.89 1.53
C GLU A 268 0.84 -19.38 1.87
N CYS A 269 1.41 -20.27 1.07
CA CYS A 269 1.41 -21.70 1.36
C CYS A 269 2.09 -22.05 2.69
N TRP A 270 3.24 -21.39 2.97
CA TRP A 270 3.94 -21.58 4.23
C TRP A 270 3.16 -21.02 5.42
N ALA A 271 2.52 -19.85 5.29
CA ALA A 271 1.70 -19.22 6.30
C ALA A 271 0.46 -20.07 6.63
N ALA A 272 -0.27 -20.51 5.60
CA ALA A 272 -1.40 -21.43 5.74
C ALA A 272 -1.00 -22.75 6.41
N GLY A 273 0.15 -23.31 6.03
CA GLY A 273 0.70 -24.50 6.68
C GLY A 273 1.04 -24.30 8.16
N LYS A 274 1.51 -23.10 8.54
CA LYS A 274 1.76 -22.75 9.94
C LYS A 274 0.47 -22.57 10.75
N GLU A 275 -0.53 -21.98 10.15
CA GLU A 275 -1.84 -21.76 10.77
C GLU A 275 -2.50 -23.10 11.08
N LEU A 276 -2.59 -24.00 10.11
CA LEU A 276 -3.08 -25.38 10.30
C LEU A 276 -2.29 -26.14 11.37
N ALA A 277 -0.95 -25.96 11.41
CA ALA A 277 -0.12 -26.59 12.42
C ALA A 277 -0.27 -25.95 13.82
N ALA A 278 -0.69 -24.70 13.92
CA ALA A 278 -0.97 -24.03 15.18
C ALA A 278 -2.36 -24.45 15.72
N GLU A 279 -3.36 -24.54 14.86
CA GLU A 279 -4.69 -25.07 15.18
C GLU A 279 -4.60 -26.51 15.69
N ALA A 280 -3.94 -27.41 14.95
CA ALA A 280 -3.73 -28.79 15.36
C ALA A 280 -3.00 -28.91 16.71
N ARG A 281 -2.04 -27.99 17.00
CA ARG A 281 -1.37 -27.93 18.31
C ARG A 281 -2.28 -27.41 19.41
N GLY A 282 -3.16 -26.44 19.08
CA GLY A 282 -4.17 -25.91 19.99
C GLY A 282 -5.14 -26.99 20.42
N GLU A 283 -5.67 -27.77 19.49
CA GLU A 283 -6.54 -28.92 19.73
C GLU A 283 -5.88 -30.00 20.57
N ALA A 284 -4.64 -30.39 20.20
CA ALA A 284 -3.89 -31.37 20.99
C ALA A 284 -3.61 -30.90 22.42
N ASN A 285 -3.34 -29.61 22.61
CA ASN A 285 -3.16 -29.03 23.94
C ASN A 285 -4.48 -29.02 24.73
N ALA A 286 -5.62 -28.66 24.11
CA ALA A 286 -6.92 -28.69 24.75
C ALA A 286 -7.27 -30.11 25.22
N ILE A 287 -7.09 -31.11 24.37
CA ILE A 287 -7.31 -32.52 24.72
C ILE A 287 -6.39 -32.93 25.89
N SER A 288 -5.10 -32.56 25.84
CA SER A 288 -4.15 -32.85 26.92
C SER A 288 -4.54 -32.21 28.26
N VAL A 289 -5.13 -31.03 28.25
CA VAL A 289 -5.66 -30.37 29.44
C VAL A 289 -6.83 -31.16 30.03
N PHE A 290 -7.79 -31.62 29.19
CA PHE A 290 -8.88 -32.47 29.63
C PHE A 290 -8.39 -33.79 30.26
N GLU A 291 -7.38 -34.42 29.66
CA GLU A 291 -6.76 -35.63 30.21
C GLU A 291 -6.12 -35.36 31.58
N LYS A 292 -5.37 -34.27 31.74
CA LYS A 292 -4.76 -33.87 33.03
C LYS A 292 -5.78 -33.52 34.12
N LEU A 293 -6.93 -33.02 33.74
CA LEU A 293 -8.05 -32.73 34.65
C LEU A 293 -8.86 -33.98 35.03
N GLY A 294 -8.47 -35.16 34.52
CA GLY A 294 -9.09 -36.42 34.86
C GLY A 294 -10.45 -36.65 34.16
N ALA A 295 -10.63 -36.06 32.97
CA ALA A 295 -11.82 -36.29 32.16
C ALA A 295 -11.95 -37.76 31.77
N SER A 296 -13.18 -38.30 31.73
CA SER A 296 -13.41 -39.68 31.33
C SER A 296 -13.06 -39.90 29.84
N PRO A 297 -12.71 -41.14 29.42
CA PRO A 297 -12.46 -41.46 28.00
C PRO A 297 -13.64 -41.04 27.08
N GLU A 298 -14.88 -41.12 27.58
CA GLU A 298 -16.07 -40.71 26.84
C GLU A 298 -16.12 -39.18 26.64
N MET A 299 -15.76 -38.39 27.66
CA MET A 299 -15.69 -36.93 27.56
C MET A 299 -14.58 -36.48 26.59
N ILE A 300 -13.45 -37.17 26.61
CA ILE A 300 -12.33 -36.91 25.68
C ILE A 300 -12.75 -37.25 24.25
N ALA A 301 -13.44 -38.36 24.02
CA ALA A 301 -13.96 -38.75 22.71
C ALA A 301 -15.01 -37.74 22.20
N GLN A 302 -15.87 -37.24 23.09
CA GLN A 302 -16.86 -36.23 22.76
C GLN A 302 -16.21 -34.87 22.41
N ALA A 303 -15.21 -34.43 23.15
CA ALA A 303 -14.44 -33.22 22.82
C ALA A 303 -13.76 -33.32 21.48
N LYS A 304 -13.10 -34.45 21.15
CA LYS A 304 -12.51 -34.71 19.84
C LYS A 304 -13.54 -34.68 18.72
N ALA A 305 -14.74 -35.22 18.93
CA ALA A 305 -15.82 -35.20 17.94
C ALA A 305 -16.38 -33.79 17.72
N MET A 306 -16.42 -32.95 18.76
CA MET A 306 -16.84 -31.54 18.63
C MET A 306 -15.83 -30.70 17.83
N LEU A 307 -14.53 -30.82 18.13
CA LEU A 307 -13.47 -30.15 17.39
C LEU A 307 -13.50 -30.54 15.91
N ALA A 308 -13.59 -31.82 15.60
CA ALA A 308 -13.71 -32.31 14.22
C ALA A 308 -14.99 -31.87 13.47
N ALA A 309 -16.06 -31.52 14.22
CA ALA A 309 -17.29 -31.02 13.63
C ALA A 309 -17.24 -29.50 13.33
N GLU A 310 -16.46 -28.73 14.09
CA GLU A 310 -16.19 -27.31 13.85
C GLU A 310 -15.38 -27.14 12.58
N ASP A 311 -14.33 -27.97 12.35
CA ASP A 311 -13.53 -27.96 11.13
C ASP A 311 -14.36 -28.19 9.86
N SER A 312 -15.37 -29.05 9.94
CA SER A 312 -16.23 -29.35 8.79
C SER A 312 -17.24 -28.24 8.43
N ASN A 313 -17.45 -27.26 9.32
CA ASN A 313 -18.32 -26.12 9.08
C ASN A 313 -17.58 -24.87 8.58
N THR A 314 -16.27 -24.81 8.71
CA THR A 314 -15.43 -23.68 8.27
C THR A 314 -15.14 -23.75 6.75
N PHE A 315 -15.42 -24.87 6.09
CA PHE A 315 -15.24 -25.10 4.64
C PHE A 315 -16.55 -25.07 3.82
N LYS A 316 -17.59 -24.43 4.28
CA LYS A 316 -18.81 -24.15 3.50
C LYS A 316 -18.99 -22.65 3.38
#